data_40423c96f18d5ad808ddd425ff49156a
#
_entry.id   40423c96f18d5ad808ddd425ff49156a
#
_cell.length_a   1.000
_cell.length_b   1.000
_cell.length_c   1.000
_cell.angle_alpha   90.00
_cell.angle_beta   90.00
_cell.angle_gamma   90.00
#
_symmetry.space_group_name_H-M   'P 1'
#
loop_
_entity.id
_entity.type
_entity.pdbx_description
1 polymer ?
#
loop_
_entity_poly.entity_id
_entity_poly.type
_entity_poly.pdbx_seq_one_letter_code
_entity_poly.pdbx_strand_id
1 'polypeptide(L)'
;MKEMYDVLIIGGGVVGSAMAREMSRYRLKIGVLEKNLDVCNETSGRNSGVVHGGFAYDRGSLKAKLCVEGNKMMGDLAKELDFHFIRCGKVLVGNTEEDMETLKRTMEQGKDNGATNLELIDEKRLHELVPAVVGKFAMFSHNSGIVDPFGYTIALAENAHANGVEYHFGCEVTAIRREDDDTYEITTTKGNFKTRWVVNCAGLGCGKISDMLGITGYRIIGSKGDYIILDKRTGPLLPMPVYPVPSNTYMGIHVTNTTDGNVIIGPNADMVTDFTYYGVPQKNMDYLAESASDLWPCIHKADYIRNYSGILPKWVDEKGVIQDFKIEIKDEIAPHALNLVGIESPGLTAAVPIARYAIELMKERETLEENPDFNPVRKGIRHFAQCTKEEQAELIKENPDYGEVICRCEKVTKAEILQAIHNPLGVDTMTGVKYRTRSMMGRCQGGYCQMRIEQLIEQELGKKETEVQYEREGSNVLF
;
A
#
# COMPACT_ATOMS: atom_id res chain seq x y z
N MET A 1 -35.70 0.62 -10.53
CA MET A 1 -34.66 1.66 -10.65
C MET A 1 -33.44 1.10 -9.94
N LYS A 2 -32.24 1.18 -10.55
CA LYS A 2 -31.02 0.85 -9.80
C LYS A 2 -30.90 1.82 -8.63
N GLU A 3 -30.55 1.31 -7.46
CA GLU A 3 -30.43 2.10 -6.24
C GLU A 3 -29.27 3.08 -6.37
N MET A 4 -29.48 4.35 -6.05
CA MET A 4 -28.49 5.41 -6.16
C MET A 4 -27.57 5.41 -4.95
N TYR A 5 -26.27 5.55 -5.16
CA TYR A 5 -25.28 5.76 -4.11
C TYR A 5 -25.21 7.26 -3.74
N ASP A 6 -24.90 7.54 -2.49
CA ASP A 6 -24.49 8.90 -2.11
C ASP A 6 -23.06 9.16 -2.62
N VAL A 7 -22.18 8.18 -2.51
CA VAL A 7 -20.77 8.28 -2.92
C VAL A 7 -20.32 7.02 -3.64
N LEU A 8 -19.70 7.18 -4.80
CA LEU A 8 -18.92 6.13 -5.46
C LEU A 8 -17.45 6.49 -5.52
N ILE A 9 -16.61 5.62 -4.96
CA ILE A 9 -15.16 5.75 -4.93
C ILE A 9 -14.57 4.88 -6.04
N ILE A 10 -13.74 5.46 -6.90
CA ILE A 10 -13.09 4.76 -8.01
C ILE A 10 -11.68 4.37 -7.63
N GLY A 11 -11.45 3.08 -7.42
CA GLY A 11 -10.17 2.46 -7.03
C GLY A 11 -10.15 1.94 -5.59
N GLY A 12 -9.79 0.66 -5.41
CA GLY A 12 -9.65 -0.07 -4.15
C GLY A 12 -8.20 -0.14 -3.62
N GLY A 13 -7.33 0.81 -3.99
CA GLY A 13 -6.01 0.96 -3.38
C GLY A 13 -6.09 1.51 -1.96
N VAL A 14 -4.94 1.69 -1.28
CA VAL A 14 -4.88 2.15 0.10
C VAL A 14 -5.62 3.49 0.33
N VAL A 15 -5.54 4.41 -0.66
CA VAL A 15 -6.22 5.71 -0.56
C VAL A 15 -7.74 5.56 -0.69
N GLY A 16 -8.22 4.77 -1.68
CA GLY A 16 -9.65 4.50 -1.84
C GLY A 16 -10.24 3.72 -0.67
N SER A 17 -9.51 2.75 -0.12
CA SER A 17 -9.92 2.00 1.06
C SER A 17 -9.94 2.87 2.34
N ALA A 18 -8.97 3.79 2.48
CA ALA A 18 -8.99 4.79 3.56
C ALA A 18 -10.15 5.77 3.41
N MET A 19 -10.43 6.21 2.17
CA MET A 19 -11.57 7.08 1.86
C MET A 19 -12.89 6.38 2.21
N ALA A 20 -13.07 5.14 1.79
CA ALA A 20 -14.27 4.35 2.08
C ALA A 20 -14.49 4.21 3.60
N ARG A 21 -13.43 3.90 4.36
CA ARG A 21 -13.49 3.79 5.81
C ARG A 21 -13.81 5.12 6.49
N GLU A 22 -13.12 6.20 6.15
CA GLU A 22 -13.35 7.48 6.83
C GLU A 22 -14.72 8.08 6.44
N MET A 23 -15.21 7.84 5.21
CA MET A 23 -16.57 8.23 4.81
C MET A 23 -17.68 7.40 5.49
N SER A 24 -17.43 6.12 5.81
CA SER A 24 -18.42 5.30 6.53
C SER A 24 -18.68 5.75 7.98
N ARG A 25 -17.93 6.76 8.47
CA ARG A 25 -18.24 7.50 9.71
C ARG A 25 -19.48 8.39 9.59
N TYR A 26 -20.00 8.52 8.38
CA TYR A 26 -21.18 9.33 8.10
C TYR A 26 -22.29 8.45 7.53
N ARG A 27 -23.55 8.92 7.67
CA ARG A 27 -24.73 8.24 7.14
C ARG A 27 -24.81 8.42 5.62
N LEU A 28 -23.96 7.69 4.89
CA LEU A 28 -23.84 7.71 3.45
C LEU A 28 -23.95 6.27 2.91
N LYS A 29 -24.63 6.08 1.80
CA LYS A 29 -24.55 4.86 1.02
C LYS A 29 -23.33 4.93 0.11
N ILE A 30 -22.31 4.11 0.39
CA ILE A 30 -20.99 4.18 -0.25
C ILE A 30 -20.73 2.91 -1.04
N GLY A 31 -20.24 3.05 -2.27
CA GLY A 31 -19.70 1.96 -3.07
C GLY A 31 -18.26 2.23 -3.52
N VAL A 32 -17.48 1.18 -3.68
CA VAL A 32 -16.13 1.20 -4.26
C VAL A 32 -16.12 0.41 -5.55
N LEU A 33 -15.68 1.03 -6.64
CA LEU A 33 -15.51 0.40 -7.96
C LEU A 33 -14.03 0.08 -8.17
N GLU A 34 -13.64 -1.19 -8.11
CA GLU A 34 -12.27 -1.65 -8.31
C GLU A 34 -12.16 -2.52 -9.58
N LYS A 35 -11.24 -2.17 -10.48
CA LYS A 35 -11.04 -2.89 -11.75
C LYS A 35 -10.48 -4.30 -11.57
N ASN A 36 -9.71 -4.53 -10.52
CA ASN A 36 -9.13 -5.83 -10.19
C ASN A 36 -10.09 -6.67 -9.34
N LEU A 37 -9.73 -7.93 -9.09
CA LEU A 37 -10.54 -8.88 -8.33
C LEU A 37 -10.36 -8.79 -6.81
N ASP A 38 -9.48 -7.90 -6.33
CA ASP A 38 -9.25 -7.61 -4.91
C ASP A 38 -8.71 -6.18 -4.77
N VAL A 39 -8.71 -5.67 -3.55
CA VAL A 39 -8.01 -4.44 -3.19
C VAL A 39 -6.48 -4.65 -3.23
N CYS A 40 -5.71 -3.56 -3.25
CA CYS A 40 -4.24 -3.60 -3.12
C CYS A 40 -3.45 -4.21 -4.29
N ASN A 41 -4.06 -4.51 -5.43
CA ASN A 41 -3.40 -5.22 -6.54
C ASN A 41 -2.43 -4.39 -7.39
N GLU A 42 -2.46 -3.04 -7.26
CA GLU A 42 -1.58 -2.14 -8.01
C GLU A 42 -0.51 -1.50 -7.10
N THR A 43 -0.26 -0.21 -7.21
CA THR A 43 0.80 0.55 -6.47
C THR A 43 0.80 0.28 -4.97
N SER A 44 -0.37 0.12 -4.34
CA SER A 44 -0.50 -0.12 -2.89
C SER A 44 0.13 -1.42 -2.42
N GLY A 45 0.12 -2.48 -3.24
CA GLY A 45 0.76 -3.77 -2.97
C GLY A 45 2.17 -3.91 -3.55
N ARG A 46 2.71 -2.87 -4.20
CA ARG A 46 3.95 -2.94 -4.98
C ARG A 46 4.94 -1.85 -4.56
N ASN A 47 5.20 -1.73 -3.26
CA ASN A 47 6.09 -0.75 -2.64
C ASN A 47 6.96 -1.40 -1.56
N SER A 48 7.81 -0.62 -0.89
CA SER A 48 8.71 -1.12 0.17
C SER A 48 8.09 -1.17 1.57
N GLY A 49 6.84 -0.77 1.76
CA GLY A 49 6.17 -0.78 3.06
C GLY A 49 6.73 0.20 4.09
N VAL A 50 7.48 1.22 3.68
CA VAL A 50 8.07 2.19 4.62
C VAL A 50 7.04 3.22 5.07
N VAL A 51 6.91 3.37 6.39
CA VAL A 51 6.18 4.47 7.03
C VAL A 51 7.13 5.64 7.21
N HIS A 52 6.97 6.65 6.35
CA HIS A 52 7.87 7.81 6.29
C HIS A 52 7.64 8.80 7.43
N GLY A 53 8.72 9.45 7.90
CA GLY A 53 8.67 10.47 8.96
C GLY A 53 8.25 11.87 8.51
N GLY A 54 8.08 12.12 7.20
CA GLY A 54 7.66 13.42 6.65
C GLY A 54 8.77 14.45 6.45
N PHE A 55 10.01 14.13 6.77
CA PHE A 55 11.13 15.07 6.79
C PHE A 55 11.71 15.41 5.40
N ALA A 56 11.50 14.56 4.40
CA ALA A 56 12.14 14.68 3.08
C ALA A 56 11.29 15.37 2.00
N TYR A 57 10.12 15.86 2.35
CA TYR A 57 9.20 16.53 1.42
C TYR A 57 9.31 18.04 1.52
N ASP A 58 8.97 18.74 0.44
CA ASP A 58 9.05 20.20 0.36
C ASP A 58 8.23 20.87 1.46
N ARG A 59 8.78 21.96 2.02
CA ARG A 59 8.12 22.74 3.08
C ARG A 59 6.76 23.23 2.63
N GLY A 60 5.75 23.00 3.47
CA GLY A 60 4.37 23.45 3.21
C GLY A 60 3.59 22.62 2.19
N SER A 61 4.20 21.56 1.61
CA SER A 61 3.51 20.66 0.69
C SER A 61 2.47 19.80 1.38
N LEU A 62 1.44 19.36 0.66
CA LEU A 62 0.48 18.38 1.15
C LEU A 62 1.18 17.04 1.48
N LYS A 63 2.17 16.63 0.68
CA LYS A 63 3.01 15.46 0.96
C LYS A 63 3.62 15.53 2.35
N ALA A 64 4.25 16.66 2.72
CA ALA A 64 4.87 16.84 4.02
C ALA A 64 3.82 16.78 5.15
N LYS A 65 2.78 17.62 5.06
CA LYS A 65 1.72 17.74 6.06
C LYS A 65 1.05 16.39 6.33
N LEU A 66 0.50 15.78 5.29
CA LEU A 66 -0.29 14.55 5.43
C LEU A 66 0.57 13.33 5.79
N CYS A 67 1.86 13.32 5.40
CA CYS A 67 2.81 12.29 5.82
C CYS A 67 3.10 12.35 7.32
N VAL A 68 3.35 13.54 7.87
CA VAL A 68 3.60 13.73 9.31
C VAL A 68 2.38 13.32 10.12
N GLU A 69 1.19 13.70 9.69
CA GLU A 69 -0.07 13.30 10.33
C GLU A 69 -0.25 11.77 10.29
N GLY A 70 -0.06 11.15 9.13
CA GLY A 70 -0.21 9.70 8.96
C GLY A 70 0.82 8.90 9.78
N ASN A 71 2.07 9.38 9.85
CA ASN A 71 3.09 8.76 10.68
C ASN A 71 2.70 8.75 12.16
N LYS A 72 2.16 9.86 12.68
CA LYS A 72 1.73 9.98 14.08
C LYS A 72 0.63 8.98 14.42
N MET A 73 -0.34 8.78 13.53
CA MET A 73 -1.51 7.94 13.81
C MET A 73 -1.30 6.45 13.45
N MET A 74 -0.26 6.10 12.71
CA MET A 74 -0.07 4.73 12.18
C MET A 74 -0.08 3.65 13.27
N GLY A 75 0.53 3.92 14.43
CA GLY A 75 0.59 2.95 15.52
C GLY A 75 -0.77 2.66 16.17
N ASP A 76 -1.64 3.66 16.26
CA ASP A 76 -2.98 3.49 16.82
C ASP A 76 -3.91 2.84 15.79
N LEU A 77 -3.79 3.22 14.50
CA LEU A 77 -4.48 2.54 13.41
C LEU A 77 -4.12 1.05 13.33
N ALA A 78 -2.84 0.70 13.51
CA ALA A 78 -2.40 -0.69 13.48
C ALA A 78 -3.04 -1.52 14.59
N LYS A 79 -3.23 -0.95 15.78
CA LYS A 79 -3.93 -1.62 16.90
C LYS A 79 -5.44 -1.70 16.67
N GLU A 80 -6.05 -0.62 16.16
CA GLU A 80 -7.49 -0.53 15.90
C GLU A 80 -7.95 -1.49 14.80
N LEU A 81 -7.13 -1.65 13.76
CA LEU A 81 -7.44 -2.43 12.58
C LEU A 81 -6.74 -3.79 12.51
N ASP A 82 -5.89 -4.10 13.49
CA ASP A 82 -5.16 -5.36 13.61
C ASP A 82 -4.37 -5.72 12.33
N PHE A 83 -3.40 -4.88 12.00
CA PHE A 83 -2.42 -5.12 10.93
C PHE A 83 -0.97 -4.89 11.42
N HIS A 84 0.00 -5.48 10.73
CA HIS A 84 1.40 -5.42 11.15
C HIS A 84 2.04 -4.08 10.85
N PHE A 85 2.52 -3.41 11.90
CA PHE A 85 3.34 -2.21 11.86
C PHE A 85 4.46 -2.29 12.90
N ILE A 86 5.68 -1.92 12.51
CA ILE A 86 6.84 -1.87 13.40
C ILE A 86 7.46 -0.47 13.30
N ARG A 87 7.47 0.26 14.42
CA ARG A 87 8.18 1.54 14.54
C ARG A 87 9.65 1.27 14.84
N CYS A 88 10.41 0.82 13.85
CA CYS A 88 11.82 0.45 13.99
C CYS A 88 12.79 1.62 13.77
N GLY A 89 12.30 2.78 13.34
CA GLY A 89 13.16 3.87 12.89
C GLY A 89 13.63 3.69 11.43
N LYS A 90 14.49 4.63 11.00
CA LYS A 90 15.16 4.62 9.69
C LYS A 90 16.42 5.46 9.77
N VAL A 91 17.51 5.03 9.13
CA VAL A 91 18.75 5.82 9.00
C VAL A 91 18.99 6.27 7.56
N LEU A 92 19.44 7.51 7.41
CA LEU A 92 20.02 8.06 6.16
C LEU A 92 21.52 8.18 6.37
N VAL A 93 22.30 7.39 5.65
CA VAL A 93 23.72 7.14 5.90
C VAL A 93 24.60 7.98 4.99
N GLY A 94 25.57 8.67 5.57
CA GLY A 94 26.51 9.51 4.86
C GLY A 94 27.98 9.15 5.17
N ASN A 95 28.88 9.55 4.23
CA ASN A 95 30.30 9.25 4.27
C ASN A 95 31.18 10.49 4.06
N THR A 96 30.65 11.57 3.51
CA THR A 96 31.38 12.77 3.11
C THR A 96 30.87 14.02 3.85
N GLU A 97 31.66 15.10 3.85
CA GLU A 97 31.23 16.39 4.41
C GLU A 97 29.99 16.94 3.68
N GLU A 98 29.86 16.73 2.36
CA GLU A 98 28.68 17.11 1.59
C GLU A 98 27.42 16.35 2.04
N ASP A 99 27.57 15.04 2.34
CA ASP A 99 26.50 14.24 2.92
C ASP A 99 26.04 14.81 4.26
N MET A 100 26.98 15.19 5.14
CA MET A 100 26.68 15.79 6.45
C MET A 100 25.87 17.09 6.31
N GLU A 101 26.26 17.97 5.38
CA GLU A 101 25.52 19.20 5.15
C GLU A 101 24.13 18.93 4.56
N THR A 102 24.01 17.92 3.71
CA THR A 102 22.71 17.50 3.17
C THR A 102 21.80 16.92 4.27
N LEU A 103 22.34 16.11 5.18
CA LEU A 103 21.58 15.59 6.31
C LEU A 103 21.13 16.69 7.28
N LYS A 104 21.98 17.69 7.57
CA LYS A 104 21.59 18.86 8.38
C LYS A 104 20.44 19.63 7.75
N ARG A 105 20.51 19.93 6.44
CA ARG A 105 19.42 20.60 5.69
C ARG A 105 18.14 19.78 5.72
N THR A 106 18.24 18.45 5.51
CA THR A 106 17.10 17.55 5.55
C THR A 106 16.46 17.51 6.94
N MET A 107 17.27 17.55 8.00
CA MET A 107 16.78 17.61 9.37
C MET A 107 16.06 18.92 9.69
N GLU A 108 16.59 20.06 9.23
CA GLU A 108 15.94 21.37 9.37
C GLU A 108 14.60 21.41 8.63
N GLN A 109 14.60 20.97 7.36
CA GLN A 109 13.37 20.83 6.58
C GLN A 109 12.35 19.94 7.29
N GLY A 110 12.80 18.82 7.87
CA GLY A 110 11.95 17.93 8.64
C GLY A 110 11.31 18.61 9.85
N LYS A 111 12.07 19.41 10.61
CA LYS A 111 11.53 20.20 11.72
C LYS A 111 10.48 21.19 11.28
N ASP A 112 10.72 21.90 10.18
CA ASP A 112 9.76 22.86 9.60
C ASP A 112 8.47 22.16 9.13
N ASN A 113 8.58 20.93 8.65
CA ASN A 113 7.43 20.08 8.29
C ASN A 113 6.68 19.50 9.51
N GLY A 114 7.20 19.66 10.73
CA GLY A 114 6.64 19.11 11.97
C GLY A 114 7.02 17.63 12.23
N ALA A 115 8.03 17.12 11.53
CA ALA A 115 8.63 15.83 11.85
C ALA A 115 9.43 15.95 13.17
N THR A 116 9.26 14.97 14.04
CA THR A 116 9.89 14.96 15.37
C THR A 116 10.87 13.80 15.51
N ASN A 117 11.72 13.86 16.53
CA ASN A 117 12.68 12.79 16.87
C ASN A 117 13.62 12.46 15.68
N LEU A 118 14.24 13.50 15.10
CA LEU A 118 15.33 13.40 14.15
C LEU A 118 16.65 13.67 14.87
N GLU A 119 17.65 12.81 14.69
CA GLU A 119 18.93 12.85 15.38
C GLU A 119 20.07 12.63 14.38
N LEU A 120 21.15 13.43 14.50
CA LEU A 120 22.41 13.11 13.83
C LEU A 120 23.23 12.21 14.74
N ILE A 121 23.65 11.06 14.23
CA ILE A 121 24.40 10.04 14.95
C ILE A 121 25.77 9.81 14.31
N ASP A 122 26.77 9.51 15.15
CA ASP A 122 28.11 9.17 14.73
C ASP A 122 28.23 7.71 14.24
N GLU A 123 29.41 7.35 13.76
CA GLU A 123 29.74 6.02 13.26
C GLU A 123 29.50 4.93 14.30
N LYS A 124 29.89 5.18 15.56
CA LYS A 124 29.71 4.21 16.64
C LYS A 124 28.23 3.91 16.86
N ARG A 125 27.41 4.95 17.00
CA ARG A 125 25.97 4.79 17.21
C ARG A 125 25.28 4.17 16.00
N LEU A 126 25.70 4.50 14.78
CA LEU A 126 25.20 3.90 13.56
C LEU A 126 25.44 2.38 13.54
N HIS A 127 26.67 1.92 13.88
CA HIS A 127 26.99 0.50 13.93
C HIS A 127 26.34 -0.25 15.10
N GLU A 128 26.04 0.43 16.22
CA GLU A 128 25.20 -0.15 17.27
C GLU A 128 23.77 -0.44 16.78
N LEU A 129 23.19 0.43 15.93
CA LEU A 129 21.84 0.30 15.40
C LEU A 129 21.78 -0.66 14.21
N VAL A 130 22.74 -0.58 13.30
CA VAL A 130 22.82 -1.41 12.08
C VAL A 130 24.26 -1.90 11.91
N PRO A 131 24.63 -3.03 12.53
CA PRO A 131 26.04 -3.47 12.61
C PRO A 131 26.74 -3.67 11.26
N ALA A 132 25.99 -4.05 10.21
CA ALA A 132 26.55 -4.37 8.90
C ALA A 132 26.50 -3.22 7.88
N VAL A 133 26.07 -2.02 8.29
CA VAL A 133 26.00 -0.87 7.37
C VAL A 133 27.39 -0.30 7.09
N VAL A 134 27.57 0.23 5.88
CA VAL A 134 28.79 1.00 5.52
C VAL A 134 28.49 2.49 5.59
N GLY A 135 29.07 3.17 6.58
CA GLY A 135 28.84 4.61 6.77
C GLY A 135 29.58 5.17 7.97
N LYS A 136 29.86 6.48 7.96
CA LYS A 136 30.57 7.21 9.02
C LYS A 136 29.66 7.96 9.97
N PHE A 137 28.44 8.25 9.54
CA PHE A 137 27.41 8.95 10.34
C PHE A 137 26.06 8.78 9.64
N ALA A 138 24.98 9.13 10.35
CA ALA A 138 23.65 9.11 9.75
C ALA A 138 22.74 10.17 10.39
N MET A 139 21.63 10.46 9.69
CA MET A 139 20.43 11.01 10.30
C MET A 139 19.51 9.85 10.67
N PHE A 140 19.19 9.73 11.96
CA PHE A 140 18.26 8.74 12.47
C PHE A 140 16.87 9.36 12.68
N SER A 141 15.88 8.79 12.02
CA SER A 141 14.46 9.13 12.18
C SER A 141 13.78 8.07 13.05
N HIS A 142 13.64 8.34 14.34
CA HIS A 142 13.05 7.42 15.31
C HIS A 142 11.60 7.06 15.01
N ASN A 143 10.84 8.01 14.44
CA ASN A 143 9.40 7.84 14.17
C ASN A 143 9.10 7.11 12.84
N SER A 144 10.08 6.89 12.00
CA SER A 144 9.91 6.06 10.79
C SER A 144 9.69 4.59 11.17
N GLY A 145 9.16 3.81 10.26
CA GLY A 145 8.91 2.40 10.49
C GLY A 145 8.57 1.65 9.21
N ILE A 146 8.07 0.45 9.38
CA ILE A 146 7.61 -0.43 8.30
C ILE A 146 6.22 -0.95 8.60
N VAL A 147 5.44 -1.15 7.55
CA VAL A 147 4.07 -1.69 7.62
C VAL A 147 3.94 -2.81 6.59
N ASP A 148 3.08 -3.79 6.87
CA ASP A 148 2.57 -4.69 5.83
C ASP A 148 1.58 -3.91 4.94
N PRO A 149 1.94 -3.59 3.68
CA PRO A 149 1.07 -2.78 2.82
C PRO A 149 -0.20 -3.52 2.41
N PHE A 150 -0.15 -4.86 2.33
CA PHE A 150 -1.30 -5.70 2.02
C PHE A 150 -2.29 -5.71 3.19
N GLY A 151 -1.81 -6.10 4.36
CA GLY A 151 -2.62 -6.14 5.58
C GLY A 151 -3.22 -4.79 5.94
N TYR A 152 -2.49 -3.69 5.77
CA TYR A 152 -3.00 -2.34 6.01
C TYR A 152 -4.14 -1.97 5.05
N THR A 153 -3.95 -2.18 3.74
CA THR A 153 -4.98 -1.85 2.74
C THR A 153 -6.23 -2.72 2.92
N ILE A 154 -6.04 -4.03 3.12
CA ILE A 154 -7.13 -4.98 3.37
C ILE A 154 -7.87 -4.62 4.66
N ALA A 155 -7.15 -4.26 5.71
CA ALA A 155 -7.77 -3.89 6.99
C ALA A 155 -8.66 -2.65 6.88
N LEU A 156 -8.24 -1.63 6.12
CA LEU A 156 -9.07 -0.46 5.81
C LEU A 156 -10.33 -0.86 5.04
N ALA A 157 -10.19 -1.71 4.01
CA ALA A 157 -11.30 -2.14 3.17
C ALA A 157 -12.29 -3.02 3.93
N GLU A 158 -11.83 -4.00 4.70
CA GLU A 158 -12.69 -4.89 5.49
C GLU A 158 -13.42 -4.11 6.61
N ASN A 159 -12.76 -3.13 7.24
CA ASN A 159 -13.43 -2.27 8.22
C ASN A 159 -14.47 -1.37 7.56
N ALA A 160 -14.18 -0.80 6.37
CA ALA A 160 -15.17 -0.05 5.61
C ALA A 160 -16.39 -0.92 5.26
N HIS A 161 -16.16 -2.14 4.78
CA HIS A 161 -17.23 -3.10 4.46
C HIS A 161 -18.07 -3.47 5.69
N ALA A 162 -17.43 -3.71 6.83
CA ALA A 162 -18.13 -3.99 8.09
C ALA A 162 -19.00 -2.80 8.56
N ASN A 163 -18.72 -1.59 8.10
CA ASN A 163 -19.49 -0.37 8.30
C ASN A 163 -20.44 -0.04 7.12
N GLY A 164 -20.75 -1.01 6.27
CA GLY A 164 -21.79 -0.92 5.24
C GLY A 164 -21.33 -0.46 3.86
N VAL A 165 -20.02 -0.34 3.60
CA VAL A 165 -19.51 -0.01 2.27
C VAL A 165 -19.58 -1.24 1.36
N GLU A 166 -20.09 -1.06 0.14
CA GLU A 166 -20.18 -2.09 -0.88
C GLU A 166 -18.95 -2.05 -1.80
N TYR A 167 -18.29 -3.22 -2.02
CA TYR A 167 -17.16 -3.34 -2.95
C TYR A 167 -17.58 -4.07 -4.21
N HIS A 168 -17.30 -3.49 -5.37
CA HIS A 168 -17.56 -4.05 -6.70
C HIS A 168 -16.23 -4.33 -7.38
N PHE A 169 -15.80 -5.60 -7.37
CA PHE A 169 -14.55 -6.05 -7.97
C PHE A 169 -14.72 -6.45 -9.45
N GLY A 170 -13.63 -6.42 -10.23
CA GLY A 170 -13.64 -6.63 -11.67
C GLY A 170 -14.45 -5.56 -12.42
N CYS A 171 -14.60 -4.38 -11.80
CA CYS A 171 -15.53 -3.34 -12.21
C CYS A 171 -14.76 -2.10 -12.70
N GLU A 172 -14.21 -2.16 -13.92
CA GLU A 172 -13.48 -1.03 -14.50
C GLU A 172 -14.44 0.06 -14.97
N VAL A 173 -14.17 1.31 -14.54
CA VAL A 173 -14.90 2.49 -15.02
C VAL A 173 -14.43 2.83 -16.43
N THR A 174 -15.39 2.89 -17.37
CA THR A 174 -15.15 3.15 -18.79
C THR A 174 -15.66 4.50 -19.26
N ALA A 175 -16.70 5.05 -18.61
CA ALA A 175 -17.22 6.40 -18.85
C ALA A 175 -17.91 6.97 -17.60
N ILE A 176 -17.91 8.30 -17.49
CA ILE A 176 -18.66 9.05 -16.47
C ILE A 176 -19.45 10.12 -17.20
N ARG A 177 -20.75 10.20 -16.92
CA ARG A 177 -21.63 11.21 -17.47
C ARG A 177 -22.34 11.94 -16.35
N ARG A 178 -22.23 13.28 -16.33
CA ARG A 178 -23.02 14.14 -15.43
C ARG A 178 -24.44 14.26 -15.99
N GLU A 179 -25.42 14.15 -15.10
CA GLU A 179 -26.83 14.33 -15.40
C GLU A 179 -27.27 15.79 -15.09
N ASP A 180 -28.47 16.17 -15.52
CA ASP A 180 -29.02 17.53 -15.35
C ASP A 180 -29.25 17.92 -13.88
N ASP A 181 -29.37 16.92 -12.98
CA ASP A 181 -29.55 17.10 -11.51
C ASP A 181 -28.25 17.06 -10.74
N ASP A 182 -27.10 17.21 -11.42
CA ASP A 182 -25.75 17.16 -10.84
C ASP A 182 -25.37 15.80 -10.22
N THR A 183 -26.12 14.75 -10.51
CA THR A 183 -25.73 13.36 -10.24
C THR A 183 -24.85 12.80 -11.37
N TYR A 184 -24.26 11.65 -11.15
CA TYR A 184 -23.41 11.00 -12.13
C TYR A 184 -23.91 9.60 -12.48
N GLU A 185 -23.94 9.28 -13.78
CA GLU A 185 -24.01 7.92 -14.26
C GLU A 185 -22.60 7.43 -14.61
N ILE A 186 -22.16 6.34 -13.97
CA ILE A 186 -20.86 5.72 -14.17
C ILE A 186 -21.07 4.42 -14.92
N THR A 187 -20.51 4.34 -16.12
CA THR A 187 -20.50 3.11 -16.94
C THR A 187 -19.25 2.30 -16.60
N THR A 188 -19.43 1.01 -16.37
CA THR A 188 -18.35 0.08 -16.05
C THR A 188 -18.44 -1.18 -16.89
N THR A 189 -17.41 -2.04 -16.82
CA THR A 189 -17.40 -3.38 -17.44
C THR A 189 -18.49 -4.32 -16.89
N LYS A 190 -19.05 -4.03 -15.71
CA LYS A 190 -20.09 -4.84 -15.03
C LYS A 190 -21.49 -4.17 -15.02
N GLY A 191 -21.66 -3.08 -15.76
CA GLY A 191 -22.91 -2.33 -15.85
C GLY A 191 -22.81 -0.89 -15.36
N ASN A 192 -23.95 -0.22 -15.23
CA ASN A 192 -24.00 1.19 -14.88
C ASN A 192 -24.37 1.39 -13.41
N PHE A 193 -23.81 2.42 -12.80
CA PHE A 193 -24.09 2.87 -11.44
C PHE A 193 -24.52 4.33 -11.46
N LYS A 194 -25.34 4.75 -10.47
CA LYS A 194 -25.71 6.15 -10.26
C LYS A 194 -25.23 6.61 -8.89
N THR A 195 -24.71 7.84 -8.81
CA THR A 195 -24.23 8.41 -7.57
C THR A 195 -24.38 9.93 -7.55
N ARG A 196 -24.47 10.50 -6.36
CA ARG A 196 -24.40 11.95 -6.15
C ARG A 196 -22.95 12.44 -6.16
N TRP A 197 -22.04 11.76 -5.43
CA TRP A 197 -20.62 12.10 -5.39
C TRP A 197 -19.76 11.06 -6.10
N VAL A 198 -18.78 11.55 -6.86
CA VAL A 198 -17.70 10.73 -7.42
C VAL A 198 -16.41 11.05 -6.71
N VAL A 199 -15.67 10.04 -6.26
CA VAL A 199 -14.35 10.20 -5.65
C VAL A 199 -13.30 9.47 -6.48
N ASN A 200 -12.42 10.23 -7.12
CA ASN A 200 -11.33 9.69 -7.94
C ASN A 200 -10.14 9.29 -7.07
N CYS A 201 -10.02 7.99 -6.78
CA CYS A 201 -8.87 7.36 -6.10
C CYS A 201 -8.15 6.37 -7.02
N ALA A 202 -8.20 6.57 -8.35
CA ALA A 202 -7.80 5.60 -9.36
C ALA A 202 -6.28 5.44 -9.57
N GLY A 203 -5.43 6.01 -8.70
CA GLY A 203 -3.97 5.85 -8.74
C GLY A 203 -3.37 6.18 -10.10
N LEU A 204 -2.78 5.20 -10.81
CA LEU A 204 -2.24 5.39 -12.17
C LEU A 204 -3.31 5.80 -13.18
N GLY A 205 -4.56 5.48 -12.96
CA GLY A 205 -5.70 5.86 -13.80
C GLY A 205 -6.31 7.22 -13.47
N CYS A 206 -5.82 7.94 -12.46
CA CYS A 206 -6.46 9.16 -11.96
C CYS A 206 -6.62 10.26 -13.02
N GLY A 207 -5.66 10.41 -13.95
CA GLY A 207 -5.76 11.37 -15.05
C GLY A 207 -6.90 11.02 -16.01
N LYS A 208 -7.05 9.72 -16.37
CA LYS A 208 -8.14 9.22 -17.23
C LYS A 208 -9.52 9.48 -16.58
N ILE A 209 -9.63 9.24 -15.27
CA ILE A 209 -10.89 9.52 -14.55
C ILE A 209 -11.14 11.03 -14.47
N SER A 210 -10.10 11.86 -14.24
CA SER A 210 -10.24 13.32 -14.27
C SER A 210 -10.78 13.79 -15.64
N ASP A 211 -10.24 13.29 -16.75
CA ASP A 211 -10.71 13.63 -18.09
C ASP A 211 -12.18 13.22 -18.31
N MET A 212 -12.60 12.07 -17.80
CA MET A 212 -14.02 11.61 -17.87
C MET A 212 -14.95 12.54 -17.06
N LEU A 213 -14.44 13.20 -16.00
CA LEU A 213 -15.16 14.22 -15.24
C LEU A 213 -15.12 15.60 -15.90
N GLY A 214 -14.46 15.75 -17.06
CA GLY A 214 -14.23 17.04 -17.73
C GLY A 214 -13.11 17.89 -17.11
N ILE A 215 -12.42 17.36 -16.08
CA ILE A 215 -11.30 18.02 -15.42
C ILE A 215 -10.02 17.66 -16.16
N THR A 216 -9.64 18.43 -17.16
CA THR A 216 -8.49 18.17 -18.02
C THR A 216 -7.18 18.78 -17.52
N GLY A 217 -6.05 18.37 -18.15
CA GLY A 217 -4.71 18.95 -17.91
C GLY A 217 -3.86 18.16 -16.91
N TYR A 218 -4.32 17.05 -16.38
CA TYR A 218 -3.52 16.19 -15.50
C TYR A 218 -2.76 15.12 -16.27
N ARG A 219 -1.49 15.40 -16.57
CA ARG A 219 -0.61 14.43 -17.21
C ARG A 219 0.06 13.54 -16.16
N ILE A 220 -0.28 12.25 -16.19
CA ILE A 220 0.32 11.25 -15.31
C ILE A 220 1.45 10.54 -16.04
N ILE A 221 2.61 10.44 -15.37
CA ILE A 221 3.72 9.59 -15.77
C ILE A 221 4.02 8.60 -14.65
N GLY A 222 4.47 7.40 -15.01
CA GLY A 222 4.84 6.38 -14.04
C GLY A 222 6.31 6.52 -13.63
N SER A 223 6.61 6.41 -12.34
CA SER A 223 7.95 6.12 -11.85
C SER A 223 8.00 4.65 -11.45
N LYS A 224 8.55 3.82 -12.33
CA LYS A 224 8.68 2.38 -12.11
C LYS A 224 9.89 2.09 -11.26
N GLY A 225 9.68 1.43 -10.14
CA GLY A 225 10.70 0.95 -9.23
C GLY A 225 10.76 -0.57 -9.23
N ASP A 226 11.94 -1.13 -9.47
CA ASP A 226 12.22 -2.55 -9.42
C ASP A 226 12.82 -2.92 -8.06
N TYR A 227 12.52 -4.14 -7.59
CA TYR A 227 12.91 -4.62 -6.27
C TYR A 227 13.39 -6.06 -6.30
N ILE A 228 14.32 -6.41 -5.39
CA ILE A 228 14.73 -7.77 -5.08
C ILE A 228 14.31 -8.08 -3.64
N ILE A 229 13.70 -9.24 -3.43
CA ILE A 229 13.36 -9.74 -2.07
C ILE A 229 14.37 -10.82 -1.68
N LEU A 230 14.95 -10.67 -0.50
CA LEU A 230 15.84 -11.64 0.11
C LEU A 230 15.10 -12.55 1.10
N ASP A 231 15.66 -13.74 1.29
CA ASP A 231 15.19 -14.73 2.26
C ASP A 231 15.20 -14.16 3.70
N LYS A 232 14.28 -14.60 4.55
CA LYS A 232 14.15 -14.22 5.97
C LYS A 232 15.41 -14.41 6.80
N ARG A 233 16.34 -15.30 6.39
CA ARG A 233 17.62 -15.49 7.09
C ARG A 233 18.48 -14.22 7.10
N THR A 234 18.25 -13.29 6.18
CA THR A 234 18.94 -12.00 6.12
C THR A 234 18.31 -10.94 7.03
N GLY A 235 17.06 -11.10 7.41
CA GLY A 235 16.30 -10.13 8.21
C GLY A 235 16.96 -9.70 9.52
N PRO A 236 17.49 -10.64 10.35
CA PRO A 236 18.18 -10.28 11.58
C PRO A 236 19.41 -9.38 11.40
N LEU A 237 19.97 -9.31 10.19
CA LEU A 237 21.12 -8.46 9.86
C LEU A 237 20.72 -7.01 9.53
N LEU A 238 19.43 -6.74 9.31
CA LEU A 238 18.88 -5.42 8.94
C LEU A 238 17.69 -5.07 9.83
N PRO A 239 17.89 -4.48 10.99
CA PRO A 239 16.81 -4.21 11.95
C PRO A 239 15.90 -3.05 11.56
N MET A 240 16.31 -2.17 10.63
CA MET A 240 15.55 -1.01 10.15
C MET A 240 15.91 -0.64 8.71
N PRO A 241 15.09 0.19 8.03
CA PRO A 241 15.42 0.71 6.71
C PRO A 241 16.70 1.56 6.72
N VAL A 242 17.58 1.28 5.76
CA VAL A 242 18.84 2.00 5.53
C VAL A 242 18.81 2.63 4.16
N TYR A 243 18.95 3.94 4.12
CA TYR A 243 18.93 4.76 2.91
C TYR A 243 20.29 5.46 2.75
N PRO A 244 20.81 5.63 1.54
CA PRO A 244 21.89 6.59 1.32
C PRO A 244 21.38 8.02 1.50
N VAL A 245 22.27 8.98 1.60
CA VAL A 245 21.91 10.41 1.52
C VAL A 245 21.28 10.68 0.16
N PRO A 246 20.10 11.31 0.09
CA PRO A 246 19.42 11.55 -1.17
C PRO A 246 20.21 12.58 -2.03
N SER A 247 20.28 12.33 -3.33
CA SER A 247 20.66 13.35 -4.30
C SER A 247 19.51 14.32 -4.58
N ASN A 248 19.77 15.40 -5.30
CA ASN A 248 18.73 16.36 -5.68
C ASN A 248 17.61 15.76 -6.57
N THR A 249 17.84 14.61 -7.17
CA THR A 249 16.92 14.00 -8.16
C THR A 249 16.39 12.64 -7.76
N TYR A 250 17.03 11.96 -6.78
CA TYR A 250 16.73 10.57 -6.45
C TYR A 250 17.14 10.22 -5.02
N MET A 251 16.30 9.40 -4.36
CA MET A 251 16.52 8.94 -2.98
C MET A 251 17.60 7.85 -2.85
N GLY A 252 18.15 7.35 -3.96
CA GLY A 252 19.11 6.26 -3.98
C GLY A 252 18.50 4.87 -3.79
N ILE A 253 19.26 3.83 -4.12
CA ILE A 253 18.89 2.45 -3.83
C ILE A 253 19.03 2.23 -2.32
N HIS A 254 17.98 1.75 -1.69
CA HIS A 254 17.97 1.49 -0.26
C HIS A 254 17.67 0.03 0.08
N VAL A 255 17.95 -0.34 1.32
CA VAL A 255 17.71 -1.68 1.85
C VAL A 255 16.68 -1.54 2.98
N THR A 256 15.62 -2.33 2.90
CA THR A 256 14.49 -2.20 3.82
C THR A 256 14.13 -3.58 4.37
N ASN A 257 14.02 -3.68 5.69
CA ASN A 257 13.40 -4.84 6.31
C ASN A 257 11.88 -4.83 6.11
N THR A 258 11.24 -5.99 6.22
CA THR A 258 9.77 -6.11 6.19
C THR A 258 9.24 -6.55 7.54
N THR A 259 7.95 -6.33 7.78
CA THR A 259 7.27 -6.78 9.00
C THR A 259 7.38 -8.29 9.23
N ASP A 260 7.63 -9.05 8.16
CA ASP A 260 7.72 -10.51 8.17
C ASP A 260 9.15 -11.05 8.20
N GLY A 261 10.14 -10.16 8.26
CA GLY A 261 11.55 -10.50 8.39
C GLY A 261 12.30 -10.76 7.09
N ASN A 262 11.74 -10.43 5.93
CA ASN A 262 12.49 -10.37 4.68
C ASN A 262 13.28 -9.07 4.58
N VAL A 263 14.23 -9.00 3.66
CA VAL A 263 14.88 -7.76 3.24
C VAL A 263 14.51 -7.47 1.79
N ILE A 264 14.24 -6.22 1.48
CA ILE A 264 13.95 -5.70 0.13
C ILE A 264 15.08 -4.77 -0.27
N ILE A 265 15.61 -4.94 -1.47
CA ILE A 265 16.58 -4.06 -2.12
C ILE A 265 15.84 -3.27 -3.20
N GLY A 266 16.04 -1.95 -3.24
CA GLY A 266 15.38 -1.07 -4.20
C GLY A 266 14.50 -0.02 -3.54
N PRO A 267 13.80 0.80 -4.35
CA PRO A 267 13.72 0.71 -5.81
C PRO A 267 14.80 1.47 -6.57
N ASN A 268 14.92 1.23 -7.86
CA ASN A 268 15.36 2.24 -8.83
C ASN A 268 14.16 3.14 -9.21
N ALA A 269 14.33 4.02 -10.21
CA ALA A 269 13.28 4.96 -10.63
C ALA A 269 13.34 5.21 -12.15
N ASP A 270 12.71 4.33 -12.91
CA ASP A 270 12.60 4.45 -14.37
C ASP A 270 11.29 5.17 -14.74
N MET A 271 11.38 6.28 -15.47
CA MET A 271 10.19 7.01 -15.93
C MET A 271 9.54 6.26 -17.09
N VAL A 272 8.24 5.94 -16.96
CA VAL A 272 7.47 5.13 -17.93
C VAL A 272 6.13 5.77 -18.26
N THR A 273 5.64 5.48 -19.46
CA THR A 273 4.28 5.84 -19.92
C THR A 273 3.37 4.63 -20.08
N ASP A 274 3.96 3.43 -20.18
CA ASP A 274 3.23 2.16 -20.10
C ASP A 274 3.12 1.71 -18.64
N PHE A 275 1.91 1.66 -18.12
CA PHE A 275 1.58 1.26 -16.75
C PHE A 275 1.22 -0.22 -16.62
N THR A 276 1.33 -0.99 -17.69
CA THR A 276 0.96 -2.42 -17.72
C THR A 276 2.16 -3.34 -17.58
N TYR A 277 3.38 -2.87 -17.83
CA TYR A 277 4.59 -3.67 -17.80
C TYR A 277 5.28 -3.66 -16.43
N TYR A 278 5.19 -4.79 -15.72
CA TYR A 278 5.78 -5.01 -14.39
C TYR A 278 7.00 -5.95 -14.41
N GLY A 279 7.58 -6.24 -15.58
CA GLY A 279 8.78 -7.06 -15.68
C GLY A 279 10.01 -6.37 -15.09
N VAL A 280 10.90 -7.13 -14.45
CA VAL A 280 12.18 -6.65 -13.88
C VAL A 280 13.32 -7.11 -14.78
N PRO A 281 13.98 -6.22 -15.55
CA PRO A 281 15.11 -6.59 -16.40
C PRO A 281 16.32 -7.02 -15.57
N GLN A 282 17.11 -8.00 -16.08
CA GLN A 282 18.31 -8.47 -15.40
C GLN A 282 19.31 -7.33 -15.11
N LYS A 283 19.49 -6.38 -16.04
CA LYS A 283 20.35 -5.22 -15.84
C LYS A 283 19.97 -4.38 -14.61
N ASN A 284 18.66 -4.26 -14.32
CA ASN A 284 18.17 -3.54 -13.15
C ASN A 284 18.43 -4.33 -11.87
N MET A 285 18.29 -5.66 -11.90
CA MET A 285 18.66 -6.50 -10.75
C MET A 285 20.13 -6.39 -10.41
N ASP A 286 21.02 -6.41 -11.41
CA ASP A 286 22.46 -6.26 -11.21
C ASP A 286 22.79 -4.88 -10.63
N TYR A 287 22.21 -3.81 -11.19
CA TYR A 287 22.36 -2.44 -10.69
C TYR A 287 21.87 -2.27 -9.24
N LEU A 288 20.70 -2.85 -8.90
CA LEU A 288 20.15 -2.83 -7.55
C LEU A 288 21.09 -3.50 -6.55
N ALA A 289 21.61 -4.67 -6.91
CA ALA A 289 22.50 -5.45 -6.05
C ALA A 289 23.86 -4.74 -5.83
N GLU A 290 24.47 -4.20 -6.88
CA GLU A 290 25.72 -3.46 -6.80
C GLU A 290 25.56 -2.21 -5.93
N SER A 291 24.61 -1.35 -6.26
CA SER A 291 24.36 -0.10 -5.51
C SER A 291 24.02 -0.34 -4.03
N ALA A 292 23.23 -1.37 -3.72
CA ALA A 292 22.89 -1.68 -2.35
C ALA A 292 24.05 -2.31 -1.57
N SER A 293 24.97 -3.03 -2.24
CA SER A 293 26.15 -3.62 -1.60
C SER A 293 27.13 -2.56 -1.08
N ASP A 294 27.18 -1.39 -1.70
CA ASP A 294 27.98 -0.24 -1.21
C ASP A 294 27.47 0.27 0.14
N LEU A 295 26.18 0.12 0.41
CA LEU A 295 25.53 0.57 1.64
C LEU A 295 25.44 -0.55 2.69
N TRP A 296 25.16 -1.79 2.24
CA TRP A 296 24.96 -2.96 3.09
C TRP A 296 25.48 -4.24 2.40
N PRO A 297 26.72 -4.68 2.67
CA PRO A 297 27.39 -5.74 1.92
C PRO A 297 26.91 -7.17 2.21
N CYS A 298 25.85 -7.34 3.02
CA CYS A 298 25.27 -8.66 3.34
C CYS A 298 24.36 -9.22 2.23
N ILE A 299 24.59 -8.83 0.97
CA ILE A 299 23.75 -9.23 -0.17
C ILE A 299 24.41 -10.38 -0.93
N HIS A 300 23.72 -11.54 -0.95
CA HIS A 300 24.19 -12.70 -1.68
C HIS A 300 23.09 -13.23 -2.62
N LYS A 301 23.46 -13.56 -3.87
CA LYS A 301 22.50 -14.12 -4.87
C LYS A 301 21.78 -15.38 -4.36
N ALA A 302 22.40 -16.16 -3.48
CA ALA A 302 21.78 -17.34 -2.86
C ALA A 302 20.59 -17.00 -1.92
N ASP A 303 20.41 -15.73 -1.56
CA ASP A 303 19.32 -15.25 -0.74
C ASP A 303 18.15 -14.69 -1.54
N TYR A 304 18.29 -14.50 -2.85
CA TYR A 304 17.22 -14.01 -3.70
C TYR A 304 16.09 -15.02 -3.77
N ILE A 305 14.89 -14.60 -3.38
CA ILE A 305 13.69 -15.45 -3.46
C ILE A 305 12.69 -14.95 -4.49
N ARG A 306 12.67 -13.65 -4.77
CA ARG A 306 11.76 -13.02 -5.74
C ARG A 306 12.27 -11.66 -6.19
N ASN A 307 11.78 -11.21 -7.33
CA ASN A 307 11.77 -9.80 -7.73
C ASN A 307 10.33 -9.33 -8.00
N TYR A 308 10.11 -8.03 -7.97
CA TYR A 308 8.86 -7.40 -8.39
C TYR A 308 9.11 -5.95 -8.76
N SER A 309 8.14 -5.33 -9.41
CA SER A 309 8.15 -3.88 -9.64
C SER A 309 6.85 -3.24 -9.22
N GLY A 310 6.91 -1.95 -8.90
CA GLY A 310 5.77 -1.08 -8.69
C GLY A 310 5.87 0.18 -9.54
N ILE A 311 4.76 0.82 -9.83
CA ILE A 311 4.72 2.06 -10.60
C ILE A 311 4.01 3.12 -9.76
N LEU A 312 4.70 4.23 -9.49
CA LEU A 312 4.15 5.38 -8.76
C LEU A 312 3.50 6.37 -9.75
N PRO A 313 2.27 6.83 -9.50
CA PRO A 313 1.60 7.83 -10.35
C PRO A 313 2.15 9.23 -10.04
N LYS A 314 3.02 9.75 -10.89
CA LYS A 314 3.50 11.12 -10.78
C LYS A 314 2.69 12.04 -11.68
N TRP A 315 2.09 13.07 -11.08
CA TRP A 315 1.51 14.15 -11.84
C TRP A 315 2.61 15.15 -12.19
N VAL A 316 2.67 15.55 -13.46
CA VAL A 316 3.64 16.51 -13.97
C VAL A 316 2.93 17.68 -14.68
N ASP A 317 3.53 18.87 -14.56
CA ASP A 317 3.08 20.04 -15.30
C ASP A 317 3.47 19.97 -16.80
N GLU A 318 3.15 21.02 -17.55
CA GLU A 318 3.44 21.12 -18.98
C GLU A 318 4.95 21.03 -19.29
N LYS A 319 5.79 21.42 -18.34
CA LYS A 319 7.26 21.37 -18.45
C LYS A 319 7.84 20.02 -18.03
N GLY A 320 7.01 19.10 -17.53
CA GLY A 320 7.43 17.79 -17.03
C GLY A 320 7.94 17.81 -15.59
N VAL A 321 7.72 18.89 -14.85
CA VAL A 321 8.09 18.99 -13.43
C VAL A 321 7.05 18.25 -12.57
N ILE A 322 7.55 17.36 -11.71
CA ILE A 322 6.70 16.60 -10.77
C ILE A 322 6.09 17.57 -9.75
N GLN A 323 4.79 17.44 -9.57
CA GLN A 323 4.00 18.29 -8.70
C GLN A 323 3.68 17.60 -7.35
N ASP A 324 3.18 18.38 -6.38
CA ASP A 324 2.65 17.88 -5.11
C ASP A 324 1.33 17.12 -5.31
N PHE A 325 0.81 16.47 -4.27
CA PHE A 325 -0.53 15.91 -4.25
C PHE A 325 -1.57 16.96 -4.64
N LYS A 326 -2.50 16.57 -5.50
CA LYS A 326 -3.64 17.39 -5.85
C LYS A 326 -4.90 16.73 -5.32
N ILE A 327 -5.59 17.44 -4.43
CA ILE A 327 -6.87 17.03 -3.85
C ILE A 327 -7.79 18.23 -3.98
N GLU A 328 -8.81 18.13 -4.81
CA GLU A 328 -9.65 19.28 -5.17
C GLU A 328 -11.08 18.90 -5.52
N ILE A 329 -11.95 19.90 -5.48
CA ILE A 329 -13.29 19.90 -6.07
C ILE A 329 -13.34 21.12 -7.00
N LYS A 330 -13.72 20.93 -8.28
CA LYS A 330 -13.90 22.00 -9.27
C LYS A 330 -15.38 22.17 -9.57
N ASP A 331 -16.09 22.91 -8.72
CA ASP A 331 -17.55 23.06 -8.76
C ASP A 331 -18.08 23.57 -10.12
N GLU A 332 -17.31 24.42 -10.82
CA GLU A 332 -17.70 24.96 -12.13
C GLU A 332 -17.66 23.92 -13.26
N ILE A 333 -16.87 22.82 -13.08
CA ILE A 333 -16.66 21.79 -14.11
C ILE A 333 -17.38 20.50 -13.71
N ALA A 334 -17.13 20.05 -12.52
CA ALA A 334 -17.61 18.77 -11.98
C ALA A 334 -18.02 18.94 -10.51
N PRO A 335 -19.19 19.54 -10.25
CA PRO A 335 -19.73 19.63 -8.89
C PRO A 335 -19.90 18.22 -8.32
N HIS A 336 -19.73 18.08 -7.01
CA HIS A 336 -19.77 16.78 -6.33
C HIS A 336 -18.74 15.75 -6.85
N ALA A 337 -17.62 16.19 -7.44
CA ALA A 337 -16.52 15.33 -7.83
C ALA A 337 -15.25 15.66 -7.02
N LEU A 338 -14.85 14.76 -6.15
CA LEU A 338 -13.61 14.83 -5.37
C LEU A 338 -12.48 14.18 -6.18
N ASN A 339 -11.53 15.00 -6.61
CA ASN A 339 -10.49 14.57 -7.56
C ASN A 339 -9.12 14.48 -6.87
N LEU A 340 -8.60 13.26 -6.69
CA LEU A 340 -7.28 12.99 -6.11
C LEU A 340 -6.32 12.60 -7.21
N VAL A 341 -5.28 13.42 -7.45
CA VAL A 341 -4.34 13.26 -8.54
C VAL A 341 -2.90 13.23 -8.04
N GLY A 342 -2.10 12.33 -8.60
CA GLY A 342 -0.67 12.24 -8.30
C GLY A 342 -0.37 11.76 -6.88
N ILE A 343 -1.26 10.98 -6.28
CA ILE A 343 -1.03 10.39 -4.96
C ILE A 343 -0.04 9.23 -5.09
N GLU A 344 1.23 9.58 -4.98
CA GLU A 344 2.39 8.68 -4.97
C GLU A 344 2.95 8.50 -3.54
N SER A 345 4.28 8.29 -3.38
CA SER A 345 4.92 8.39 -2.06
C SER A 345 4.82 9.83 -1.51
N PRO A 346 4.37 10.00 -0.26
CA PRO A 346 4.14 9.05 0.81
C PRO A 346 2.68 8.55 0.97
N GLY A 347 1.95 8.34 -0.10
CA GLY A 347 0.52 8.00 -0.08
C GLY A 347 0.14 6.83 0.84
N LEU A 348 1.01 5.80 0.97
CA LEU A 348 0.77 4.70 1.92
C LEU A 348 0.71 5.21 3.37
N THR A 349 1.70 6.02 3.79
CA THR A 349 1.73 6.61 5.13
C THR A 349 0.59 7.60 5.33
N ALA A 350 0.28 8.39 4.29
CA ALA A 350 -0.65 9.51 4.34
C ALA A 350 -2.11 9.12 4.03
N ALA A 351 -2.44 7.85 3.77
CA ALA A 351 -3.74 7.44 3.23
C ALA A 351 -4.94 7.94 4.04
N VAL A 352 -4.92 7.76 5.36
CA VAL A 352 -6.03 8.21 6.25
C VAL A 352 -6.08 9.73 6.37
N PRO A 353 -4.97 10.47 6.58
CA PRO A 353 -5.00 11.94 6.51
C PRO A 353 -5.47 12.50 5.16
N ILE A 354 -5.10 11.87 4.03
CA ILE A 354 -5.62 12.23 2.70
C ILE A 354 -7.15 12.12 2.68
N ALA A 355 -7.70 11.01 3.17
CA ALA A 355 -9.13 10.79 3.22
C ALA A 355 -9.83 11.85 4.08
N ARG A 356 -9.30 12.14 5.27
CA ARG A 356 -9.85 13.17 6.16
C ARG A 356 -9.80 14.56 5.55
N TYR A 357 -8.66 14.92 4.95
CA TYR A 357 -8.52 16.19 4.25
C TYR A 357 -9.54 16.34 3.12
N ALA A 358 -9.75 15.30 2.33
CA ALA A 358 -10.71 15.28 1.24
C ALA A 358 -12.17 15.39 1.74
N ILE A 359 -12.50 14.73 2.86
CA ILE A 359 -13.82 14.83 3.50
C ILE A 359 -14.08 16.26 4.03
N GLU A 360 -13.07 16.96 4.56
CA GLU A 360 -13.23 18.35 4.97
C GLU A 360 -13.59 19.26 3.77
N LEU A 361 -13.04 19.01 2.57
CA LEU A 361 -13.46 19.74 1.36
C LEU A 361 -14.93 19.43 0.98
N MET A 362 -15.42 18.21 1.21
CA MET A 362 -16.85 17.90 1.04
C MET A 362 -17.72 18.65 2.03
N LYS A 363 -17.32 18.73 3.30
CA LYS A 363 -18.06 19.44 4.37
C LYS A 363 -18.20 20.93 4.13
N GLU A 364 -17.32 21.54 3.34
CA GLU A 364 -17.49 22.93 2.91
C GLU A 364 -18.71 23.13 1.99
N ARG A 365 -19.23 22.05 1.38
CA ARG A 365 -20.33 22.06 0.40
C ARG A 365 -21.63 21.50 0.94
N GLU A 366 -21.54 20.55 1.86
CA GLU A 366 -22.72 19.94 2.48
C GLU A 366 -22.47 19.47 3.91
N THR A 367 -23.53 19.36 4.68
CA THR A 367 -23.48 18.79 6.02
C THR A 367 -23.49 17.26 5.93
N LEU A 368 -22.47 16.60 6.49
CA LEU A 368 -22.41 15.15 6.62
C LEU A 368 -22.90 14.74 8.02
N GLU A 369 -23.97 13.98 8.08
CA GLU A 369 -24.51 13.45 9.34
C GLU A 369 -23.63 12.30 9.85
N GLU A 370 -23.16 12.35 11.10
CA GLU A 370 -22.35 11.30 11.69
C GLU A 370 -23.13 9.98 11.83
N ASN A 371 -22.44 8.88 11.59
CA ASN A 371 -22.99 7.53 11.80
C ASN A 371 -22.64 7.05 13.23
N PRO A 372 -23.63 7.03 14.16
CA PRO A 372 -23.40 6.61 15.54
C PRO A 372 -23.06 5.13 15.66
N ASP A 373 -23.36 4.33 14.64
CA ASP A 373 -23.12 2.89 14.61
C ASP A 373 -21.75 2.52 14.03
N PHE A 374 -20.92 3.52 13.65
CA PHE A 374 -19.59 3.29 13.12
C PHE A 374 -18.71 2.54 14.12
N ASN A 375 -18.23 1.35 13.72
CA ASN A 375 -17.29 0.57 14.49
C ASN A 375 -15.87 0.72 13.93
N PRO A 376 -14.93 1.38 14.65
CA PRO A 376 -13.56 1.57 14.17
C PRO A 376 -12.72 0.29 14.20
N VAL A 377 -13.14 -0.73 14.96
CA VAL A 377 -12.31 -1.90 15.26
C VAL A 377 -12.50 -3.00 14.22
N ARG A 378 -11.41 -3.57 13.76
CA ARG A 378 -11.37 -4.81 12.97
C ARG A 378 -10.48 -5.84 13.69
N LYS A 379 -10.80 -7.11 13.53
CA LYS A 379 -9.94 -8.23 13.90
C LYS A 379 -9.41 -8.90 12.63
N GLY A 380 -8.10 -9.04 12.52
CA GLY A 380 -7.42 -9.75 11.45
C GLY A 380 -7.42 -11.27 11.65
N ILE A 381 -6.88 -11.98 10.66
CA ILE A 381 -6.59 -13.41 10.79
C ILE A 381 -5.45 -13.56 11.81
N ARG A 382 -5.66 -14.43 12.81
CA ARG A 382 -4.63 -14.71 13.81
C ARG A 382 -3.53 -15.59 13.21
N HIS A 383 -2.31 -15.07 13.10
CA HIS A 383 -1.19 -15.77 12.49
C HIS A 383 -0.59 -16.79 13.46
N PHE A 384 -0.85 -18.08 13.21
CA PHE A 384 -0.41 -19.20 14.03
C PHE A 384 1.12 -19.21 14.26
N ALA A 385 1.90 -18.85 13.25
CA ALA A 385 3.37 -18.78 13.34
C ALA A 385 3.90 -17.76 14.35
N GLN A 386 3.09 -16.77 14.74
CA GLN A 386 3.46 -15.70 15.68
C GLN A 386 2.99 -15.99 17.11
N CYS A 387 2.18 -17.01 17.29
CA CYS A 387 1.67 -17.42 18.59
C CYS A 387 2.72 -18.19 19.41
N THR A 388 2.66 -18.07 20.74
CA THR A 388 3.42 -18.93 21.65
C THR A 388 2.98 -20.39 21.52
N LYS A 389 3.78 -21.33 22.05
CA LYS A 389 3.40 -22.76 22.00
C LYS A 389 2.10 -23.06 22.73
N GLU A 390 1.86 -22.35 23.84
CA GLU A 390 0.66 -22.46 24.65
C GLU A 390 -0.56 -21.96 23.87
N GLU A 391 -0.45 -20.80 23.23
CA GLU A 391 -1.51 -20.25 22.35
C GLU A 391 -1.75 -21.15 21.13
N GLN A 392 -0.71 -21.71 20.52
CA GLN A 392 -0.84 -22.67 19.42
C GLN A 392 -1.62 -23.92 19.85
N ALA A 393 -1.35 -24.43 21.04
CA ALA A 393 -2.04 -25.60 21.58
C ALA A 393 -3.54 -25.30 21.83
N GLU A 394 -3.87 -24.11 22.37
CA GLU A 394 -5.26 -23.69 22.55
C GLU A 394 -5.99 -23.50 21.20
N LEU A 395 -5.35 -22.85 20.22
CA LEU A 395 -5.92 -22.71 18.88
C LEU A 395 -6.23 -24.05 18.23
N ILE A 396 -5.33 -25.04 18.33
CA ILE A 396 -5.55 -26.40 17.80
C ILE A 396 -6.70 -27.09 18.51
N LYS A 397 -6.85 -26.89 19.83
CA LYS A 397 -7.93 -27.45 20.62
C LYS A 397 -9.29 -26.84 20.25
N GLU A 398 -9.34 -25.52 19.99
CA GLU A 398 -10.54 -24.80 19.55
C GLU A 398 -10.93 -25.17 18.12
N ASN A 399 -9.94 -25.23 17.22
CA ASN A 399 -10.12 -25.58 15.81
C ASN A 399 -8.96 -26.46 15.32
N PRO A 400 -9.21 -27.77 15.10
CA PRO A 400 -8.17 -28.74 14.65
C PRO A 400 -7.46 -28.37 13.35
N ASP A 401 -8.06 -27.53 12.48
CA ASP A 401 -7.44 -27.07 11.24
C ASP A 401 -6.20 -26.18 11.46
N TYR A 402 -6.02 -25.62 12.67
CA TYR A 402 -4.75 -25.00 13.09
C TYR A 402 -3.61 -26.03 13.27
N GLY A 403 -3.92 -27.31 13.42
CA GLY A 403 -2.92 -28.39 13.48
C GLY A 403 -2.36 -28.79 12.11
N GLU A 404 -2.99 -28.39 11.01
CA GLU A 404 -2.57 -28.74 9.65
C GLU A 404 -1.82 -27.56 8.97
N VAL A 405 -0.48 -27.70 8.80
CA VAL A 405 0.34 -26.67 8.13
C VAL A 405 0.29 -26.86 6.61
N ILE A 406 -0.32 -25.88 5.91
CA ILE A 406 -0.43 -25.85 4.45
C ILE A 406 0.83 -25.22 3.83
N CYS A 407 1.24 -24.03 4.28
CA CYS A 407 2.46 -23.38 3.81
C CYS A 407 3.61 -23.61 4.79
N ARG A 408 4.58 -24.47 4.44
CA ARG A 408 5.70 -24.81 5.33
C ARG A 408 6.70 -23.68 5.52
N CYS A 409 6.95 -22.86 4.48
CA CYS A 409 7.92 -21.76 4.54
C CYS A 409 7.48 -20.67 5.54
N GLU A 410 6.19 -20.30 5.49
CA GLU A 410 5.58 -19.25 6.33
C GLU A 410 4.83 -19.83 7.54
N LYS A 411 4.75 -21.17 7.64
CA LYS A 411 4.02 -21.90 8.71
C LYS A 411 2.54 -21.52 8.80
N VAL A 412 1.91 -21.29 7.65
CA VAL A 412 0.48 -20.95 7.56
C VAL A 412 -0.34 -22.23 7.62
N THR A 413 -1.34 -22.26 8.46
CA THR A 413 -2.22 -23.40 8.73
C THR A 413 -3.43 -23.40 7.80
N LYS A 414 -4.14 -24.55 7.75
CA LYS A 414 -5.40 -24.70 7.03
C LYS A 414 -6.46 -23.72 7.57
N ALA A 415 -6.56 -23.55 8.89
CA ALA A 415 -7.50 -22.62 9.50
C ALA A 415 -7.32 -21.17 9.02
N GLU A 416 -6.06 -20.70 8.86
CA GLU A 416 -5.78 -19.37 8.33
C GLU A 416 -6.17 -19.26 6.84
N ILE A 417 -5.89 -20.31 6.05
CA ILE A 417 -6.29 -20.35 4.63
C ILE A 417 -7.80 -20.29 4.48
N LEU A 418 -8.56 -21.08 5.27
CA LEU A 418 -10.02 -21.07 5.24
C LEU A 418 -10.60 -19.70 5.63
N GLN A 419 -10.05 -19.05 6.67
CA GLN A 419 -10.45 -17.69 7.02
C GLN A 419 -10.21 -16.70 5.88
N ALA A 420 -9.09 -16.84 5.14
CA ALA A 420 -8.79 -16.00 3.99
C ALA A 420 -9.70 -16.29 2.79
N ILE A 421 -10.11 -17.54 2.55
CA ILE A 421 -11.08 -17.91 1.52
C ILE A 421 -12.45 -17.31 1.83
N HIS A 422 -12.90 -17.37 3.10
CA HIS A 422 -14.18 -16.82 3.56
C HIS A 422 -14.07 -15.37 4.06
N ASN A 423 -13.16 -14.57 3.48
CA ASN A 423 -12.99 -13.18 3.87
C ASN A 423 -14.26 -12.33 3.61
N PRO A 424 -14.48 -11.27 4.40
CA PRO A 424 -15.72 -10.48 4.32
C PRO A 424 -15.92 -9.74 2.98
N LEU A 425 -14.84 -9.50 2.21
CA LEU A 425 -14.94 -8.85 0.90
C LEU A 425 -15.35 -9.81 -0.23
N GLY A 426 -15.46 -11.12 0.04
CA GLY A 426 -15.82 -12.14 -0.95
C GLY A 426 -14.75 -12.38 -2.03
N VAL A 427 -13.49 -12.09 -1.73
CA VAL A 427 -12.37 -12.31 -2.65
C VAL A 427 -11.97 -13.78 -2.64
N ASP A 428 -11.91 -14.38 -3.82
CA ASP A 428 -11.74 -15.83 -4.01
C ASP A 428 -10.56 -16.21 -4.92
N THR A 429 -9.57 -15.32 -5.04
CA THR A 429 -8.37 -15.51 -5.84
C THR A 429 -7.20 -16.06 -5.03
N MET A 430 -6.26 -16.72 -5.70
CA MET A 430 -5.00 -17.20 -5.09
C MET A 430 -4.22 -16.05 -4.44
N THR A 431 -4.15 -14.89 -5.11
CA THR A 431 -3.49 -13.69 -4.58
C THR A 431 -4.25 -13.10 -3.39
N GLY A 432 -5.57 -13.18 -3.38
CA GLY A 432 -6.40 -12.78 -2.24
C GLY A 432 -6.06 -13.57 -0.98
N VAL A 433 -5.93 -14.88 -1.07
CA VAL A 433 -5.46 -15.76 0.02
C VAL A 433 -4.02 -15.43 0.41
N LYS A 434 -3.14 -15.25 -0.57
CA LYS A 434 -1.72 -14.92 -0.38
C LYS A 434 -1.52 -13.64 0.42
N TYR A 435 -2.26 -12.57 0.10
CA TYR A 435 -2.10 -11.27 0.75
C TYR A 435 -2.66 -11.24 2.18
N ARG A 436 -3.66 -12.09 2.47
CA ARG A 436 -4.26 -12.20 3.81
C ARG A 436 -3.51 -13.14 4.75
N THR A 437 -2.73 -14.11 4.21
CA THR A 437 -2.10 -15.15 5.03
C THR A 437 -0.58 -15.21 4.95
N ARG A 438 0.05 -14.55 3.97
CA ARG A 438 1.47 -14.72 3.61
C ARG A 438 1.80 -16.08 2.99
N SER A 439 0.85 -16.98 2.78
CA SER A 439 1.11 -18.19 2.00
C SER A 439 1.67 -17.84 0.61
N MET A 440 2.47 -18.72 0.01
CA MET A 440 3.16 -18.51 -1.28
C MET A 440 4.18 -17.35 -1.31
N MET A 441 4.51 -16.70 -0.17
CA MET A 441 5.49 -15.60 -0.10
C MET A 441 6.86 -16.02 0.47
N GLY A 442 6.98 -17.24 0.98
CA GLY A 442 8.22 -17.75 1.53
C GLY A 442 9.18 -18.23 0.45
N ARG A 443 10.31 -18.82 0.88
CA ARG A 443 11.45 -19.23 0.04
C ARG A 443 11.08 -20.02 -1.23
N CYS A 444 10.08 -20.90 -1.19
CA CYS A 444 9.67 -21.71 -2.34
C CYS A 444 8.68 -21.02 -3.28
N GLN A 445 8.20 -19.82 -2.94
CA GLN A 445 7.28 -19.01 -3.76
C GLN A 445 6.06 -19.78 -4.29
N GLY A 446 5.42 -20.57 -3.41
CA GLY A 446 4.24 -21.38 -3.75
C GLY A 446 4.53 -22.80 -4.22
N GLY A 447 5.77 -23.15 -4.52
CA GLY A 447 6.13 -24.46 -5.09
C GLY A 447 5.66 -25.69 -4.28
N TYR A 448 5.31 -25.52 -3.00
CA TYR A 448 4.70 -26.57 -2.19
C TYR A 448 3.21 -26.37 -1.90
N CYS A 449 2.78 -25.14 -1.61
CA CYS A 449 1.45 -24.89 -1.05
C CYS A 449 0.41 -24.47 -2.09
N GLN A 450 0.80 -24.01 -3.28
CA GLN A 450 -0.10 -23.43 -4.27
C GLN A 450 -1.28 -24.36 -4.63
N MET A 451 -0.98 -25.61 -5.06
CA MET A 451 -2.02 -26.56 -5.45
C MET A 451 -2.92 -26.99 -4.27
N ARG A 452 -2.37 -27.02 -3.05
CA ARG A 452 -3.19 -27.33 -1.85
C ARG A 452 -4.15 -26.20 -1.52
N ILE A 453 -3.74 -24.93 -1.74
CA ILE A 453 -4.59 -23.76 -1.54
C ILE A 453 -5.68 -23.72 -2.60
N GLU A 454 -5.33 -23.99 -3.84
CA GLU A 454 -6.27 -24.06 -4.96
C GLU A 454 -7.35 -25.10 -4.69
N GLN A 455 -6.99 -26.32 -4.29
CA GLN A 455 -7.93 -27.37 -3.90
C GLN A 455 -8.85 -26.97 -2.73
N LEU A 456 -8.35 -26.19 -1.76
CA LEU A 456 -9.19 -25.66 -0.70
C LEU A 456 -10.19 -24.64 -1.21
N ILE A 457 -9.79 -23.76 -2.16
CA ILE A 457 -10.71 -22.80 -2.80
C ILE A 457 -11.81 -23.55 -3.56
N GLU A 458 -11.46 -24.60 -4.31
CA GLU A 458 -12.46 -25.44 -5.02
C GLU A 458 -13.45 -26.06 -4.05
N GLN A 459 -12.96 -26.69 -3.00
CA GLN A 459 -13.79 -27.40 -2.01
C GLN A 459 -14.73 -26.46 -1.25
N GLU A 460 -14.20 -25.31 -0.80
CA GLU A 460 -14.94 -24.36 0.02
C GLU A 460 -15.97 -23.55 -0.78
N LEU A 461 -15.66 -23.22 -2.03
CA LEU A 461 -16.50 -22.35 -2.85
C LEU A 461 -17.25 -23.10 -3.96
N GLY A 462 -17.07 -24.41 -4.10
CA GLY A 462 -17.69 -25.22 -5.15
C GLY A 462 -17.26 -24.85 -6.56
N LYS A 463 -16.05 -24.25 -6.71
CA LYS A 463 -15.50 -23.87 -8.01
C LYS A 463 -14.90 -25.10 -8.71
N LYS A 464 -14.83 -25.02 -10.05
CA LYS A 464 -14.01 -25.95 -10.82
C LYS A 464 -12.55 -25.50 -10.80
N GLU A 465 -11.63 -26.43 -10.92
CA GLU A 465 -10.19 -26.21 -11.03
C GLU A 465 -9.83 -25.12 -12.05
N THR A 466 -10.51 -25.10 -13.20
CA THR A 466 -10.32 -24.12 -14.29
C THR A 466 -10.94 -22.75 -14.01
N GLU A 467 -11.69 -22.57 -12.90
CA GLU A 467 -12.34 -21.32 -12.51
C GLU A 467 -11.55 -20.56 -11.42
N VAL A 468 -10.56 -21.21 -10.79
CA VAL A 468 -9.70 -20.55 -9.79
C VAL A 468 -8.71 -19.64 -10.47
N GLN A 469 -8.77 -18.35 -10.15
CA GLN A 469 -7.93 -17.30 -10.73
C GLN A 469 -6.78 -16.92 -9.82
N TYR A 470 -5.68 -16.46 -10.41
CA TYR A 470 -4.50 -16.04 -9.66
C TYR A 470 -4.68 -14.64 -9.07
N GLU A 471 -4.82 -13.60 -9.90
CA GLU A 471 -4.99 -12.21 -9.45
C GLU A 471 -5.89 -11.35 -10.35
N ARG A 472 -6.11 -11.75 -11.61
CA ARG A 472 -6.84 -10.99 -12.61
C ARG A 472 -7.84 -11.87 -13.32
N GLU A 473 -8.84 -11.26 -13.92
CA GLU A 473 -9.78 -11.97 -14.80
C GLU A 473 -9.00 -12.68 -15.93
N GLY A 474 -9.26 -13.97 -16.11
CA GLY A 474 -8.57 -14.82 -17.07
C GLY A 474 -7.18 -15.33 -16.65
N SER A 475 -6.70 -15.04 -15.45
CA SER A 475 -5.43 -15.59 -14.91
C SER A 475 -5.66 -16.93 -14.20
N ASN A 476 -6.25 -17.89 -14.87
CA ASN A 476 -6.60 -19.19 -14.28
C ASN A 476 -5.34 -19.96 -13.85
N VAL A 477 -5.41 -20.68 -12.73
CA VAL A 477 -4.29 -21.47 -12.20
C VAL A 477 -4.03 -22.68 -13.09
N LEU A 478 -5.09 -23.32 -13.55
CA LEU A 478 -5.08 -24.43 -14.51
C LEU A 478 -5.92 -24.10 -15.76
N PHE A 479 -5.60 -24.70 -16.89
CA PHE A 479 -6.22 -24.45 -18.20
C PHE A 479 -6.96 -25.68 -18.71
#